data_ae4ee7dfa3d1ddf30015cbdb65d04bb8
#
_entry.id   ae4ee7dfa3d1ddf30015cbdb65d04bb8
#
_cell.length_a   1.000
_cell.length_b   1.000
_cell.length_c   1.000
_cell.angle_alpha   90.00
_cell.angle_beta   90.00
_cell.angle_gamma   90.00
#
_symmetry.space_group_name_H-M   'P 1'
#
loop_
_entity.id
_entity.type
_entity.pdbx_description
1 polymer ?
#
loop_
_entity_poly.entity_id
_entity_poly.type
_entity_poly.pdbx_seq_one_letter_code
_entity_poly.pdbx_strand_id
1 'polypeptide(L)'
;MKDFNLENRRLVIGGVAVAIVVIYIVRLFVLQLMSDDYKKNADSNAFQKKTEYPSRGIITDRSGKLLVYNQPAYDIMVVMNEENGRLDTAEFCDALGITKEFFIKRMNDIKDRSKNPGYSRFTQQQFMSQLPDKVFSIFREKMFRFPGFYIQKRSVRQYQYPYAAHVLGDVAEVSEGDIEEDDYYQSGDYIGKQGVERSYEKLLRGEKGVQILLRDAHGRIQGSYQNGRFDHRPVAGKDLTLSLDIKLQALGERLMEGKIGSIVAIEPSTGEVLCMVSSPTYDPRVMVGRQRGKNHLTLSRNIRKPLLNRSIMGQYPPGSTFKTSQGLTYMSEGIITPYTMFPCHRGFFYRGLHVGCHGHASPINLVEAISTSCNAYFCWGLYYMMSNRRKYRNVERAMNTWRDYMVSMGFGYKLGIDLPGEKRGLIP
;
A
#
# COMPACT_ATOMS: atom_id res chain seq x y z
N MET A 1 82.66 36.33 -14.22
CA MET A 1 82.08 35.00 -14.06
C MET A 1 81.19 35.03 -12.84
N LYS A 2 79.86 34.85 -13.01
CA LYS A 2 78.91 34.78 -11.84
C LYS A 2 79.10 33.44 -11.20
N ASP A 3 79.57 33.40 -9.95
CA ASP A 3 79.64 32.23 -9.16
C ASP A 3 78.24 31.66 -9.03
N PHE A 4 78.02 30.50 -9.63
CA PHE A 4 76.81 29.74 -9.52
C PHE A 4 76.78 29.09 -8.12
N ASN A 5 76.03 29.67 -7.19
CA ASN A 5 75.90 29.21 -5.78
C ASN A 5 75.17 27.84 -5.73
N LEU A 6 75.95 26.78 -5.82
CA LEU A 6 75.47 25.36 -5.83
C LEU A 6 74.78 24.99 -4.52
N GLU A 7 75.14 25.66 -3.43
CA GLU A 7 74.50 25.40 -2.09
C GLU A 7 73.05 25.81 -2.05
N ASN A 8 72.68 26.97 -2.62
CA ASN A 8 71.28 27.41 -2.66
C ASN A 8 70.43 26.45 -3.53
N ARG A 9 70.97 25.89 -4.60
CA ARG A 9 70.25 24.91 -5.43
C ARG A 9 70.02 23.59 -4.69
N ARG A 10 70.98 23.15 -3.87
CA ARG A 10 70.84 21.93 -3.04
C ARG A 10 69.74 22.10 -2.02
N LEU A 11 69.59 23.25 -1.36
CA LEU A 11 68.54 23.57 -0.42
C LEU A 11 67.18 23.65 -1.13
N VAL A 12 67.08 24.24 -2.29
CA VAL A 12 65.83 24.31 -3.09
C VAL A 12 65.39 22.90 -3.52
N ILE A 13 66.28 22.08 -4.04
CA ILE A 13 65.95 20.68 -4.44
C ILE A 13 65.58 19.85 -3.23
N GLY A 14 66.27 20.00 -2.11
CA GLY A 14 65.95 19.34 -0.86
C GLY A 14 64.56 19.76 -0.34
N GLY A 15 64.26 21.07 -0.38
CA GLY A 15 62.94 21.59 -0.01
C GLY A 15 61.77 21.06 -0.87
N VAL A 16 62.00 20.99 -2.20
CA VAL A 16 61.02 20.42 -3.13
C VAL A 16 60.83 18.91 -2.87
N ALA A 17 61.89 18.16 -2.61
CA ALA A 17 61.81 16.75 -2.29
C ALA A 17 61.01 16.50 -0.99
N VAL A 18 61.28 17.28 0.07
CA VAL A 18 60.55 17.21 1.33
C VAL A 18 59.08 17.61 1.12
N ALA A 19 58.79 18.66 0.36
CA ALA A 19 57.41 19.06 0.05
C ALA A 19 56.60 17.94 -0.65
N ILE A 20 57.23 17.27 -1.63
CA ILE A 20 56.63 16.12 -2.32
C ILE A 20 56.34 14.98 -1.34
N VAL A 21 57.28 14.63 -0.47
CA VAL A 21 57.09 13.60 0.54
C VAL A 21 55.95 13.93 1.50
N VAL A 22 55.88 15.20 1.95
CA VAL A 22 54.78 15.68 2.79
C VAL A 22 53.40 15.57 2.10
N ILE A 23 53.33 15.97 0.83
CA ILE A 23 52.13 15.85 0.01
C ILE A 23 51.72 14.38 -0.10
N TYR A 24 52.64 13.46 -0.33
CA TYR A 24 52.35 12.01 -0.38
C TYR A 24 51.86 11.48 0.98
N ILE A 25 52.48 11.87 2.09
CA ILE A 25 52.06 11.46 3.42
C ILE A 25 50.65 11.98 3.71
N VAL A 26 50.36 13.25 3.43
CA VAL A 26 49.01 13.83 3.63
C VAL A 26 48.00 13.11 2.73
N ARG A 27 48.36 12.83 1.47
CA ARG A 27 47.50 12.13 0.54
C ARG A 27 47.21 10.70 1.00
N LEU A 28 48.20 9.98 1.49
CA LEU A 28 48.04 8.64 2.04
C LEU A 28 47.20 8.65 3.32
N PHE A 29 47.42 9.63 4.17
CA PHE A 29 46.60 9.81 5.38
C PHE A 29 45.13 10.04 5.04
N VAL A 30 44.81 10.93 4.11
CA VAL A 30 43.45 11.19 3.63
C VAL A 30 42.84 9.93 2.99
N LEU A 31 43.59 9.21 2.17
CA LEU A 31 43.11 8.01 1.49
C LEU A 31 42.88 6.83 2.43
N GLN A 32 43.73 6.67 3.47
CA GLN A 32 43.66 5.51 4.37
C GLN A 32 42.78 5.72 5.61
N LEU A 33 42.70 6.96 6.11
CA LEU A 33 42.04 7.26 7.39
C LEU A 33 40.77 8.13 7.26
N MET A 34 40.67 8.97 6.22
CA MET A 34 39.53 9.88 6.06
C MET A 34 38.57 9.45 4.93
N SER A 35 38.99 8.57 4.02
CA SER A 35 38.14 8.12 2.92
C SER A 35 37.61 6.71 3.17
N ASP A 36 36.34 6.62 3.61
CA ASP A 36 35.63 5.35 3.74
C ASP A 36 35.29 4.70 2.38
N ASP A 37 35.41 5.44 1.28
CA ASP A 37 35.00 4.95 -0.04
C ASP A 37 35.89 3.79 -0.54
N TYR A 38 37.18 3.84 -0.27
CA TYR A 38 38.09 2.75 -0.64
C TYR A 38 37.85 1.50 0.21
N LYS A 39 37.53 1.66 1.50
CA LYS A 39 37.15 0.56 2.39
C LYS A 39 35.82 -0.04 1.97
N LYS A 40 34.82 0.78 1.67
CA LYS A 40 33.53 0.34 1.14
C LYS A 40 33.68 -0.40 -0.21
N ASN A 41 34.54 0.10 -1.09
CA ASN A 41 34.81 -0.55 -2.37
C ASN A 41 35.59 -1.87 -2.20
N ALA A 42 36.55 -1.95 -1.29
CA ALA A 42 37.26 -3.18 -0.97
C ALA A 42 36.33 -4.21 -0.35
N ASP A 43 35.48 -3.81 0.60
CA ASP A 43 34.46 -4.64 1.22
C ASP A 43 33.42 -5.11 0.19
N SER A 44 32.98 -4.23 -0.73
CA SER A 44 32.03 -4.58 -1.79
C SER A 44 32.61 -5.53 -2.84
N ASN A 45 33.94 -5.51 -3.05
CA ASN A 45 34.60 -6.45 -3.94
C ASN A 45 34.86 -7.81 -3.30
N ALA A 46 35.11 -7.85 -1.97
CA ALA A 46 35.36 -9.07 -1.23
C ALA A 46 34.07 -9.76 -0.75
N PHE A 47 33.00 -8.99 -0.53
CA PHE A 47 31.76 -9.48 0.04
C PHE A 47 30.55 -9.19 -0.85
N GLN A 48 29.71 -10.19 -1.03
CA GLN A 48 28.38 -10.03 -1.62
C GLN A 48 27.32 -10.14 -0.54
N LYS A 49 26.59 -9.05 -0.29
CA LYS A 49 25.38 -9.08 0.54
C LYS A 49 24.22 -9.60 -0.31
N LYS A 50 23.69 -10.75 0.03
CA LYS A 50 22.50 -11.34 -0.58
C LYS A 50 21.33 -11.13 0.37
N THR A 51 20.32 -10.38 -0.09
CA THR A 51 19.08 -10.19 0.67
C THR A 51 18.25 -11.46 0.64
N GLU A 52 17.85 -11.95 1.82
CA GLU A 52 16.87 -13.02 1.96
C GLU A 52 15.51 -12.44 2.32
N TYR A 53 14.51 -12.74 1.49
CA TYR A 53 13.17 -12.21 1.68
C TYR A 53 12.38 -13.08 2.66
N PRO A 54 11.71 -12.45 3.67
CA PRO A 54 10.83 -13.15 4.58
C PRO A 54 9.56 -13.64 3.87
N SER A 55 8.92 -14.64 4.45
CA SER A 55 7.54 -14.97 4.11
C SER A 55 6.62 -13.89 4.68
N ARG A 56 5.72 -13.36 3.87
CA ARG A 56 4.70 -12.44 4.33
C ARG A 56 3.65 -13.20 5.14
N GLY A 57 3.13 -12.62 6.24
CA GLY A 57 2.09 -13.25 7.06
C GLY A 57 0.85 -13.62 6.24
N ILE A 58 0.18 -14.72 6.53
CA ILE A 58 -1.08 -15.10 5.89
C ILE A 58 -2.26 -14.32 6.47
N ILE A 59 -3.37 -14.27 5.72
CA ILE A 59 -4.60 -13.60 6.19
C ILE A 59 -5.73 -14.62 6.19
N THR A 60 -6.42 -14.71 7.31
CA THR A 60 -7.58 -15.59 7.51
C THR A 60 -8.85 -14.78 7.84
N ASP A 61 -10.01 -15.38 7.63
CA ASP A 61 -11.28 -14.83 8.09
C ASP A 61 -11.49 -15.13 9.60
N ARG A 62 -12.58 -14.62 10.19
CA ARG A 62 -12.92 -14.83 11.59
C ARG A 62 -13.09 -16.30 12.01
N SER A 63 -13.35 -17.19 11.05
CA SER A 63 -13.50 -18.65 11.28
C SER A 63 -12.20 -19.42 10.96
N GLY A 64 -11.09 -18.74 10.71
CA GLY A 64 -9.81 -19.36 10.37
C GLY A 64 -9.68 -19.82 8.93
N LYS A 65 -10.63 -19.46 8.03
CA LYS A 65 -10.51 -19.79 6.61
C LYS A 65 -9.45 -18.94 5.95
N LEU A 66 -8.59 -19.58 5.19
CA LEU A 66 -7.51 -18.92 4.45
C LEU A 66 -8.07 -18.00 3.38
N LEU A 67 -7.72 -16.72 3.45
CA LEU A 67 -8.11 -15.69 2.46
C LEU A 67 -6.95 -15.35 1.55
N VAL A 68 -5.77 -15.09 2.12
CA VAL A 68 -4.56 -14.69 1.38
C VAL A 68 -3.37 -15.49 1.89
N TYR A 69 -2.62 -16.04 0.95
CA TYR A 69 -1.46 -16.88 1.23
C TYR A 69 -0.29 -16.56 0.28
N ASN A 70 0.83 -17.21 0.51
CA ASN A 70 2.04 -17.02 -0.28
C ASN A 70 2.29 -18.23 -1.16
N GLN A 71 2.57 -17.99 -2.44
CA GLN A 71 3.07 -18.98 -3.37
C GLN A 71 4.53 -18.68 -3.69
N PRO A 72 5.43 -19.66 -3.68
CA PRO A 72 6.79 -19.47 -4.13
C PRO A 72 6.81 -18.99 -5.58
N ALA A 73 7.64 -18.01 -5.86
CA ALA A 73 7.94 -17.54 -7.20
C ALA A 73 9.46 -17.32 -7.33
N TYR A 74 9.93 -17.24 -8.55
CA TYR A 74 11.34 -17.11 -8.83
C TYR A 74 11.58 -15.93 -9.75
N ASP A 75 12.51 -15.07 -9.34
CA ASP A 75 12.99 -13.95 -10.14
C ASP A 75 14.34 -14.30 -10.76
N ILE A 76 14.60 -13.80 -11.95
CA ILE A 76 15.93 -13.84 -12.56
C ILE A 76 16.60 -12.51 -12.26
N MET A 77 17.75 -12.61 -11.63
CA MET A 77 18.63 -11.49 -11.34
C MET A 77 19.85 -11.53 -12.26
N VAL A 78 20.40 -10.38 -12.61
CA VAL A 78 21.63 -10.26 -13.40
C VAL A 78 22.64 -9.40 -12.66
N VAL A 79 23.91 -9.82 -12.68
CA VAL A 79 25.08 -9.02 -12.28
C VAL A 79 25.85 -8.67 -13.53
N MET A 80 25.77 -7.41 -13.95
CA MET A 80 26.32 -6.95 -15.25
C MET A 80 27.83 -7.15 -15.39
N ASN A 81 28.56 -7.11 -14.30
CA ASN A 81 30.02 -7.29 -14.31
C ASN A 81 30.43 -8.75 -14.52
N GLU A 82 29.54 -9.69 -14.28
CA GLU A 82 29.78 -11.14 -14.42
C GLU A 82 29.28 -11.66 -15.78
N GLU A 83 28.49 -10.88 -16.49
CA GLU A 83 28.09 -11.15 -17.87
C GLU A 83 29.25 -10.77 -18.80
N ASN A 84 30.16 -11.74 -19.04
CA ASN A 84 31.44 -11.52 -19.75
C ASN A 84 31.33 -11.49 -21.28
N GLY A 85 30.17 -11.17 -21.86
CA GLY A 85 29.95 -11.18 -23.32
C GLY A 85 29.99 -12.58 -23.95
N ARG A 86 30.01 -13.63 -23.15
CA ARG A 86 30.02 -15.04 -23.60
C ARG A 86 28.63 -15.69 -23.56
N LEU A 87 27.59 -14.89 -23.26
CA LEU A 87 26.22 -15.36 -23.20
C LEU A 87 25.71 -15.72 -24.58
N ASP A 88 25.29 -16.98 -24.77
CA ASP A 88 24.47 -17.33 -25.92
C ASP A 88 23.06 -16.75 -25.72
N THR A 89 22.86 -15.57 -26.30
CA THR A 89 21.58 -14.84 -26.18
C THR A 89 20.43 -15.61 -26.81
N ALA A 90 20.66 -16.42 -27.84
CA ALA A 90 19.60 -17.20 -28.48
C ALA A 90 19.12 -18.31 -27.54
N GLU A 91 20.05 -19.11 -27.00
CA GLU A 91 19.73 -20.17 -26.06
C GLU A 91 19.10 -19.63 -24.76
N PHE A 92 19.58 -18.46 -24.27
CA PHE A 92 18.99 -17.78 -23.12
C PHE A 92 17.54 -17.37 -23.36
N CYS A 93 17.27 -16.77 -24.53
CA CYS A 93 15.92 -16.35 -24.89
C CYS A 93 14.97 -17.54 -25.05
N ASP A 94 15.44 -18.63 -25.66
CA ASP A 94 14.66 -19.87 -25.82
C ASP A 94 14.33 -20.51 -24.46
N ALA A 95 15.32 -20.56 -23.54
CA ALA A 95 15.11 -21.10 -22.18
C ALA A 95 14.05 -20.33 -21.37
N LEU A 96 13.90 -19.05 -21.63
CA LEU A 96 12.93 -18.17 -20.96
C LEU A 96 11.64 -17.95 -21.76
N GLY A 97 11.58 -18.37 -23.01
CA GLY A 97 10.46 -18.11 -23.91
C GLY A 97 10.27 -16.60 -24.19
N ILE A 98 11.38 -15.85 -24.33
CA ILE A 98 11.37 -14.41 -24.63
C ILE A 98 12.00 -14.12 -25.97
N THR A 99 11.68 -12.96 -26.57
CA THR A 99 12.31 -12.53 -27.81
C THR A 99 13.64 -11.84 -27.54
N LYS A 100 14.51 -11.82 -28.54
CA LYS A 100 15.80 -11.12 -28.48
C LYS A 100 15.64 -9.61 -28.28
N GLU A 101 14.61 -9.02 -28.89
CA GLU A 101 14.26 -7.60 -28.73
C GLU A 101 13.88 -7.30 -27.28
N PHE A 102 13.09 -8.18 -26.64
CA PHE A 102 12.76 -8.04 -25.21
C PHE A 102 14.02 -8.11 -24.35
N PHE A 103 14.91 -9.05 -24.62
CA PHE A 103 16.19 -9.17 -23.88
C PHE A 103 17.01 -7.90 -23.99
N ILE A 104 17.27 -7.39 -25.21
CA ILE A 104 18.05 -6.17 -25.45
C ILE A 104 17.40 -4.96 -24.74
N LYS A 105 16.08 -4.79 -24.90
CA LYS A 105 15.34 -3.72 -24.25
C LYS A 105 15.52 -3.78 -22.74
N ARG A 106 15.33 -4.97 -22.13
CA ARG A 106 15.43 -5.13 -20.70
C ARG A 106 16.83 -4.87 -20.15
N MET A 107 17.87 -5.34 -20.84
CA MET A 107 19.26 -5.07 -20.48
C MET A 107 19.58 -3.57 -20.55
N ASN A 108 19.04 -2.85 -21.52
CA ASN A 108 19.19 -1.40 -21.64
C ASN A 108 18.42 -0.66 -20.53
N ASP A 109 17.16 -1.07 -20.24
CA ASP A 109 16.36 -0.49 -19.17
C ASP A 109 17.05 -0.65 -17.79
N ILE A 110 17.70 -1.78 -17.54
CA ILE A 110 18.47 -2.01 -16.31
C ILE A 110 19.67 -1.05 -16.21
N LYS A 111 20.36 -0.77 -17.32
CA LYS A 111 21.54 0.11 -17.37
C LYS A 111 21.16 1.60 -17.30
N ASP A 112 19.95 1.94 -17.63
CA ASP A 112 19.45 3.31 -17.67
C ASP A 112 19.17 3.82 -16.25
N ARG A 113 20.01 4.73 -15.77
CA ARG A 113 19.86 5.31 -14.43
C ARG A 113 18.60 6.16 -14.25
N SER A 114 17.97 6.61 -15.33
CA SER A 114 16.70 7.33 -15.27
C SER A 114 15.54 6.39 -14.90
N LYS A 115 15.67 5.10 -15.25
CA LYS A 115 14.68 4.05 -14.95
C LYS A 115 15.08 3.19 -13.74
N ASN A 116 16.36 3.15 -13.44
CA ASN A 116 16.94 2.37 -12.35
C ASN A 116 18.00 3.21 -11.60
N PRO A 117 17.59 4.14 -10.74
CA PRO A 117 18.51 5.03 -10.01
C PRO A 117 19.54 4.27 -9.18
N GLY A 118 19.18 3.09 -8.64
CA GLY A 118 20.06 2.19 -7.87
C GLY A 118 20.97 1.29 -8.71
N TYR A 119 21.08 1.52 -10.02
CA TYR A 119 21.91 0.70 -10.89
C TYR A 119 23.39 0.69 -10.49
N SER A 120 23.92 -0.51 -10.26
CA SER A 120 25.34 -0.79 -10.13
C SER A 120 25.70 -2.02 -10.97
N ARG A 121 26.89 -1.99 -11.60
CA ARG A 121 27.40 -3.13 -12.38
C ARG A 121 27.73 -4.34 -11.52
N PHE A 122 27.94 -4.13 -10.23
CA PHE A 122 28.42 -5.13 -9.27
C PHE A 122 27.31 -5.71 -8.39
N THR A 123 26.11 -5.11 -8.41
CA THR A 123 24.97 -5.58 -7.63
C THR A 123 23.98 -6.34 -8.51
N GLN A 124 23.23 -7.25 -7.86
CA GLN A 124 22.16 -7.98 -8.53
C GLN A 124 21.05 -7.01 -8.94
N GLN A 125 20.70 -7.03 -10.21
CA GLN A 125 19.62 -6.28 -10.82
C GLN A 125 18.53 -7.24 -11.27
N GLN A 126 17.28 -6.87 -11.10
CA GLN A 126 16.16 -7.71 -11.51
C GLN A 126 16.03 -7.70 -13.04
N PHE A 127 16.25 -8.85 -13.66
CA PHE A 127 16.04 -9.04 -15.11
C PHE A 127 14.60 -9.38 -15.43
N MET A 128 14.03 -10.37 -14.74
CA MET A 128 12.66 -10.83 -14.93
C MET A 128 12.08 -11.29 -13.59
N SER A 129 10.84 -10.87 -13.27
CA SER A 129 10.14 -11.27 -12.05
C SER A 129 9.15 -12.39 -12.30
N GLN A 130 8.87 -13.17 -11.27
CA GLN A 130 7.76 -14.12 -11.18
C GLN A 130 7.70 -15.09 -12.35
N LEU A 131 8.76 -15.91 -12.52
CA LEU A 131 8.77 -16.95 -13.55
C LEU A 131 7.69 -18.00 -13.22
N PRO A 132 6.97 -18.46 -14.27
CA PRO A 132 6.15 -19.66 -14.16
C PRO A 132 7.01 -20.88 -13.81
N ASP A 133 6.50 -21.80 -12.99
CA ASP A 133 7.24 -22.99 -12.51
C ASP A 133 7.85 -23.81 -13.66
N LYS A 134 7.13 -23.91 -14.78
CA LYS A 134 7.58 -24.63 -15.97
C LYS A 134 8.83 -23.99 -16.60
N VAL A 135 8.83 -22.67 -16.72
CA VAL A 135 9.96 -21.89 -17.27
C VAL A 135 11.14 -21.92 -16.29
N PHE A 136 10.83 -21.80 -14.99
CA PHE A 136 11.83 -21.89 -13.92
C PHE A 136 12.60 -23.22 -13.97
N SER A 137 11.91 -24.35 -14.10
CA SER A 137 12.54 -25.67 -14.15
C SER A 137 13.52 -25.79 -15.30
N ILE A 138 13.11 -25.37 -16.51
CA ILE A 138 13.96 -25.37 -17.72
C ILE A 138 15.18 -24.44 -17.55
N PHE A 139 14.93 -23.24 -17.04
CA PHE A 139 16.00 -22.27 -16.86
C PHE A 139 17.02 -22.70 -15.80
N ARG A 140 16.54 -23.28 -14.68
CA ARG A 140 17.39 -23.78 -13.59
C ARG A 140 18.35 -24.88 -14.08
N GLU A 141 17.87 -25.76 -14.96
CA GLU A 141 18.66 -26.85 -15.51
C GLU A 141 19.81 -26.34 -16.39
N LYS A 142 19.59 -25.22 -17.11
CA LYS A 142 20.56 -24.60 -18.00
C LYS A 142 21.33 -23.43 -17.38
N MET A 143 21.10 -23.10 -16.13
CA MET A 143 21.64 -21.89 -15.47
C MET A 143 23.18 -21.82 -15.50
N PHE A 144 23.87 -22.97 -15.46
CA PHE A 144 25.33 -23.04 -15.55
C PHE A 144 25.90 -22.50 -16.87
N ARG A 145 25.07 -22.39 -17.92
CA ARG A 145 25.44 -21.84 -19.24
C ARG A 145 25.28 -20.33 -19.32
N PHE A 146 24.64 -19.72 -18.31
CA PHE A 146 24.28 -18.30 -18.31
C PHE A 146 25.02 -17.56 -17.19
N PRO A 147 26.34 -17.32 -17.34
CA PRO A 147 27.12 -16.62 -16.31
C PRO A 147 26.58 -15.20 -16.08
N GLY A 148 26.59 -14.78 -14.82
CA GLY A 148 26.06 -13.48 -14.40
C GLY A 148 24.55 -13.45 -14.13
N PHE A 149 23.81 -14.53 -14.45
CA PHE A 149 22.39 -14.66 -14.11
C PHE A 149 22.18 -15.57 -12.91
N TYR A 150 21.25 -15.16 -12.03
CA TYR A 150 20.96 -15.85 -10.77
C TYR A 150 19.46 -15.97 -10.57
N ILE A 151 19.06 -17.01 -9.85
CA ILE A 151 17.67 -17.20 -9.42
C ILE A 151 17.53 -16.69 -8.00
N GLN A 152 16.55 -15.81 -7.77
CA GLN A 152 16.15 -15.37 -6.44
C GLN A 152 14.76 -15.87 -6.13
N LYS A 153 14.63 -16.62 -5.03
CA LYS A 153 13.34 -17.08 -4.53
C LYS A 153 12.60 -15.90 -3.89
N ARG A 154 11.34 -15.74 -4.25
CA ARG A 154 10.41 -14.76 -3.67
C ARG A 154 9.08 -15.39 -3.31
N SER A 155 8.26 -14.66 -2.58
CA SER A 155 6.86 -14.99 -2.32
C SER A 155 5.95 -14.07 -3.11
N VAL A 156 4.98 -14.64 -3.80
CA VAL A 156 3.89 -13.89 -4.48
C VAL A 156 2.60 -14.14 -3.73
N ARG A 157 1.84 -13.07 -3.52
CA ARG A 157 0.52 -13.15 -2.90
C ARG A 157 -0.46 -13.89 -3.78
N GLN A 158 -1.31 -14.69 -3.15
CA GLN A 158 -2.41 -15.39 -3.79
C GLN A 158 -3.68 -15.21 -2.97
N TYR A 159 -4.80 -15.09 -3.65
CA TYR A 159 -6.12 -14.93 -3.05
C TYR A 159 -6.95 -16.18 -3.28
N GLN A 160 -7.46 -16.77 -2.19
CA GLN A 160 -8.21 -18.03 -2.26
C GLN A 160 -9.58 -17.84 -2.92
N TYR A 161 -10.21 -16.67 -2.69
CA TYR A 161 -11.55 -16.36 -3.16
C TYR A 161 -11.56 -15.17 -4.11
N PRO A 162 -12.52 -15.11 -5.07
CA PRO A 162 -12.69 -13.95 -5.97
C PRO A 162 -13.42 -12.77 -5.31
N TYR A 163 -13.41 -12.70 -4.00
CA TYR A 163 -14.18 -11.76 -3.18
C TYR A 163 -13.28 -10.94 -2.25
N ALA A 164 -13.85 -9.89 -1.64
CA ALA A 164 -13.21 -9.04 -0.66
C ALA A 164 -12.04 -8.19 -1.17
N ALA A 165 -11.97 -7.88 -2.46
CA ALA A 165 -10.86 -7.14 -3.06
C ALA A 165 -10.56 -5.82 -2.35
N HIS A 166 -11.58 -5.03 -2.00
CA HIS A 166 -11.40 -3.73 -1.36
C HIS A 166 -10.95 -3.82 0.11
N VAL A 167 -11.31 -4.92 0.80
CA VAL A 167 -10.88 -5.18 2.18
C VAL A 167 -9.47 -5.72 2.20
N LEU A 168 -9.21 -6.78 1.44
CA LEU A 168 -7.90 -7.43 1.41
C LEU A 168 -6.83 -6.50 0.82
N GLY A 169 -7.18 -5.80 -0.25
CA GLY A 169 -6.22 -4.96 -0.98
C GLY A 169 -5.30 -5.78 -1.87
N ASP A 170 -4.17 -5.20 -2.22
CA ASP A 170 -3.19 -5.81 -3.11
C ASP A 170 -1.76 -5.37 -2.80
N VAL A 171 -0.81 -6.16 -3.29
CA VAL A 171 0.61 -5.94 -3.13
C VAL A 171 1.23 -5.62 -4.49
N ALA A 172 2.08 -4.60 -4.54
CA ALA A 172 2.81 -4.21 -5.74
C ALA A 172 4.24 -3.82 -5.45
N GLU A 173 5.02 -3.68 -6.51
CA GLU A 173 6.36 -3.13 -6.44
C GLU A 173 6.35 -1.71 -5.85
N VAL A 174 7.35 -1.41 -5.04
CA VAL A 174 7.53 -0.09 -4.44
C VAL A 174 7.75 0.99 -5.51
N SER A 175 7.26 2.19 -5.23
CA SER A 175 7.55 3.40 -5.99
C SER A 175 8.71 4.16 -5.35
N GLU A 176 9.24 5.16 -6.04
CA GLU A 176 10.28 6.05 -5.49
C GLU A 176 9.81 6.69 -4.18
N GLY A 177 8.56 7.15 -4.11
CA GLY A 177 8.01 7.74 -2.89
C GLY A 177 7.91 6.75 -1.71
N ASP A 178 7.64 5.46 -1.96
CA ASP A 178 7.62 4.45 -0.90
C ASP A 178 9.04 4.21 -0.34
N ILE A 179 10.08 4.31 -1.20
CA ILE A 179 11.50 4.15 -0.81
C ILE A 179 11.98 5.37 -0.01
N GLU A 180 11.53 6.58 -0.37
CA GLU A 180 11.86 7.80 0.37
C GLU A 180 11.18 7.84 1.75
N GLU A 181 10.00 7.22 1.89
CA GLU A 181 9.23 7.20 3.13
C GLU A 181 9.76 6.17 4.15
N ASP A 182 10.30 5.04 3.71
CA ASP A 182 10.78 3.96 4.60
C ASP A 182 12.04 3.29 4.03
N ASP A 183 13.18 3.49 4.70
CA ASP A 183 14.51 2.92 4.38
C ASP A 183 14.54 1.39 4.31
N TYR A 184 13.50 0.71 4.78
CA TYR A 184 13.35 -0.74 4.65
C TYR A 184 13.30 -1.18 3.18
N TYR A 185 12.75 -0.33 2.30
CA TYR A 185 12.48 -0.68 0.90
C TYR A 185 13.63 -0.34 -0.03
N GLN A 186 13.81 -1.21 -1.01
CA GLN A 186 14.75 -1.04 -2.12
C GLN A 186 13.99 -1.28 -3.43
N SER A 187 14.51 -0.74 -4.53
CA SER A 187 13.95 -0.98 -5.86
C SER A 187 13.76 -2.48 -6.13
N GLY A 188 12.57 -2.85 -6.59
CA GLY A 188 12.18 -4.23 -6.80
C GLY A 188 11.54 -4.93 -5.60
N ASP A 189 11.42 -4.27 -4.45
CA ASP A 189 10.65 -4.79 -3.32
C ASP A 189 9.14 -4.67 -3.55
N TYR A 190 8.37 -5.35 -2.70
CA TYR A 190 6.92 -5.32 -2.75
C TYR A 190 6.34 -4.73 -1.47
N ILE A 191 5.27 -3.93 -1.62
CA ILE A 191 4.56 -3.26 -0.53
C ILE A 191 3.05 -3.39 -0.72
N GLY A 192 2.28 -3.45 0.36
CA GLY A 192 0.83 -3.37 0.33
C GLY A 192 0.36 -1.98 -0.14
N LYS A 193 -0.45 -1.93 -1.18
CA LYS A 193 -0.91 -0.66 -1.78
C LYS A 193 -2.29 -0.24 -1.31
N GLN A 194 -3.15 -1.18 -0.96
CA GLN A 194 -4.53 -0.92 -0.56
C GLN A 194 -4.99 -1.90 0.51
N GLY A 195 -6.14 -1.60 1.13
CA GLY A 195 -6.81 -2.49 2.06
C GLY A 195 -5.96 -2.87 3.27
N VAL A 196 -6.21 -4.05 3.80
CA VAL A 196 -5.50 -4.66 4.92
C VAL A 196 -4.01 -4.85 4.63
N GLU A 197 -3.66 -5.19 3.39
CA GLU A 197 -2.27 -5.32 2.97
C GLU A 197 -1.47 -4.03 3.21
N ARG A 198 -2.07 -2.86 3.01
CA ARG A 198 -1.44 -1.57 3.28
C ARG A 198 -1.46 -1.21 4.76
N SER A 199 -2.61 -1.35 5.40
CA SER A 199 -2.77 -0.92 6.80
C SER A 199 -1.89 -1.71 7.76
N TYR A 200 -1.72 -3.00 7.50
CA TYR A 200 -0.94 -3.91 8.32
C TYR A 200 0.41 -4.29 7.69
N GLU A 201 0.92 -3.45 6.77
CA GLU A 201 2.16 -3.70 6.04
C GLU A 201 3.31 -4.08 6.97
N LYS A 202 3.58 -3.28 8.01
CA LYS A 202 4.68 -3.51 8.95
C LYS A 202 4.57 -4.84 9.71
N LEU A 203 3.33 -5.29 9.94
CA LEU A 203 3.06 -6.57 10.60
C LEU A 203 3.25 -7.74 9.63
N LEU A 204 2.71 -7.57 8.40
CA LEU A 204 2.66 -8.63 7.40
C LEU A 204 3.99 -8.85 6.67
N ARG A 205 4.80 -7.80 6.44
CA ARG A 205 6.00 -7.86 5.59
C ARG A 205 7.14 -8.69 6.18
N GLY A 206 7.23 -8.80 7.53
CA GLY A 206 8.37 -9.41 8.22
C GLY A 206 9.65 -8.58 8.14
N GLU A 207 10.79 -9.19 8.47
CA GLU A 207 12.10 -8.55 8.44
C GLU A 207 13.02 -9.27 7.46
N LYS A 208 13.72 -8.54 6.61
CA LYS A 208 14.66 -9.08 5.64
C LYS A 208 15.88 -9.68 6.34
N GLY A 209 16.32 -10.81 5.85
CA GLY A 209 17.61 -11.39 6.19
C GLY A 209 18.72 -10.89 5.26
N VAL A 210 19.95 -11.05 5.69
CA VAL A 210 21.15 -10.75 4.90
C VAL A 210 22.13 -11.90 5.03
N GLN A 211 22.49 -12.51 3.92
CA GLN A 211 23.58 -13.48 3.83
C GLN A 211 24.82 -12.80 3.27
N ILE A 212 25.95 -12.93 3.95
CA ILE A 212 27.24 -12.36 3.51
C ILE A 212 28.08 -13.45 2.88
N LEU A 213 28.25 -13.34 1.56
CA LEU A 213 29.02 -14.28 0.76
C LEU A 213 30.41 -13.74 0.45
N LEU A 214 31.44 -14.58 0.55
CA LEU A 214 32.80 -14.28 0.13
C LEU A 214 32.91 -14.43 -1.40
N ARG A 215 33.60 -13.48 -2.02
CA ARG A 215 33.95 -13.52 -3.45
C ARG A 215 35.47 -13.57 -3.62
N ASP A 216 35.91 -14.30 -4.63
CA ASP A 216 37.31 -14.23 -5.08
C ASP A 216 37.56 -13.00 -5.97
N ALA A 217 38.83 -12.79 -6.36
CA ALA A 217 39.23 -11.69 -7.26
C ALA A 217 38.56 -11.74 -8.65
N HIS A 218 37.92 -12.86 -9.01
CA HIS A 218 37.19 -13.04 -10.25
C HIS A 218 35.66 -12.91 -10.05
N GLY A 219 35.21 -12.53 -8.84
CA GLY A 219 33.80 -12.37 -8.50
C GLY A 219 33.04 -13.67 -8.17
N ARG A 220 33.72 -14.83 -8.09
CA ARG A 220 33.09 -16.13 -7.83
C ARG A 220 32.86 -16.31 -6.34
N ILE A 221 31.66 -16.80 -5.99
CA ILE A 221 31.27 -17.09 -4.61
C ILE A 221 32.08 -18.29 -4.08
N GLN A 222 32.83 -18.06 -3.01
CA GLN A 222 33.66 -19.07 -2.33
C GLN A 222 32.95 -19.72 -1.13
N GLY A 223 31.86 -19.09 -0.66
CA GLY A 223 31.09 -19.58 0.50
C GLY A 223 30.57 -18.44 1.37
N SER A 224 29.99 -18.79 2.52
CA SER A 224 29.56 -17.79 3.50
C SER A 224 30.73 -17.21 4.27
N TYR A 225 30.71 -15.90 4.49
CA TYR A 225 31.73 -15.21 5.29
C TYR A 225 31.72 -15.74 6.72
N GLN A 226 32.89 -16.13 7.22
CA GLN A 226 33.09 -16.72 8.56
C GLN A 226 32.03 -17.77 8.93
N ASN A 227 31.73 -18.68 8.00
CA ASN A 227 30.72 -19.75 8.17
C ASN A 227 29.31 -19.20 8.54
N GLY A 228 28.96 -18.04 8.07
CA GLY A 228 27.62 -17.43 8.29
C GLY A 228 27.44 -16.76 9.65
N ARG A 229 28.54 -16.51 10.41
CA ARG A 229 28.43 -15.87 11.73
C ARG A 229 27.79 -14.49 11.72
N PHE A 230 27.88 -13.78 10.63
CA PHE A 230 27.32 -12.44 10.43
C PHE A 230 26.06 -12.44 9.56
N ASP A 231 25.55 -13.62 9.22
CA ASP A 231 24.29 -13.72 8.50
C ASP A 231 23.14 -13.41 9.45
N HIS A 232 22.18 -12.63 8.96
CA HIS A 232 20.91 -12.37 9.64
C HIS A 232 19.82 -13.16 8.93
N ARG A 233 19.16 -14.05 9.64
CA ARG A 233 18.04 -14.82 9.08
C ARG A 233 16.82 -13.94 8.92
N PRO A 234 16.03 -14.10 7.83
CA PRO A 234 14.79 -13.37 7.68
C PRO A 234 13.78 -13.79 8.75
N VAL A 235 13.02 -12.84 9.27
CA VAL A 235 11.92 -13.07 10.21
C VAL A 235 10.61 -13.00 9.46
N ALA A 236 9.83 -14.09 9.46
CA ALA A 236 8.53 -14.11 8.78
C ALA A 236 7.58 -13.07 9.36
N GLY A 237 6.73 -12.50 8.50
CA GLY A 237 5.65 -11.62 8.93
C GLY A 237 4.63 -12.36 9.79
N LYS A 238 3.92 -11.62 10.62
CA LYS A 238 2.88 -12.17 11.49
C LYS A 238 1.59 -12.40 10.71
N ASP A 239 0.91 -13.51 11.02
CA ASP A 239 -0.38 -13.82 10.45
C ASP A 239 -1.46 -12.89 11.01
N LEU A 240 -2.49 -12.65 10.22
CA LEU A 240 -3.58 -11.75 10.56
C LEU A 240 -4.93 -12.46 10.42
N THR A 241 -5.74 -12.43 11.48
CA THR A 241 -7.12 -12.89 11.44
C THR A 241 -8.03 -11.66 11.38
N LEU A 242 -8.89 -11.60 10.36
CA LEU A 242 -9.87 -10.53 10.18
C LEU A 242 -11.19 -10.89 10.87
N SER A 243 -11.95 -9.86 11.27
CA SER A 243 -13.34 -10.01 11.71
C SER A 243 -14.29 -10.39 10.57
N LEU A 244 -13.84 -10.27 9.31
CA LEU A 244 -14.62 -10.60 8.12
C LEU A 244 -15.08 -12.05 8.09
N ASP A 245 -16.34 -12.29 7.72
CA ASP A 245 -16.86 -13.60 7.33
C ASP A 245 -16.91 -13.70 5.81
N ILE A 246 -16.07 -14.56 5.23
CA ILE A 246 -15.96 -14.67 3.77
C ILE A 246 -17.25 -15.18 3.10
N LYS A 247 -18.07 -15.95 3.79
CA LYS A 247 -19.35 -16.42 3.23
C LYS A 247 -20.34 -15.26 3.16
N LEU A 248 -20.40 -14.43 4.21
CA LEU A 248 -21.24 -13.24 4.25
C LEU A 248 -20.78 -12.20 3.22
N GLN A 249 -19.46 -11.99 3.10
CA GLN A 249 -18.85 -11.13 2.07
C GLN A 249 -19.24 -11.59 0.66
N ALA A 250 -19.10 -12.88 0.37
CA ALA A 250 -19.45 -13.45 -0.95
C ALA A 250 -20.96 -13.31 -1.24
N LEU A 251 -21.83 -13.48 -0.24
CA LEU A 251 -23.26 -13.26 -0.39
C LEU A 251 -23.53 -11.78 -0.74
N GLY A 252 -22.97 -10.86 0.03
CA GLY A 252 -23.14 -9.42 -0.19
C GLY A 252 -22.65 -8.97 -1.57
N GLU A 253 -21.51 -9.46 -2.05
CA GLU A 253 -21.01 -9.13 -3.39
C GLU A 253 -21.93 -9.66 -4.49
N ARG A 254 -22.46 -10.88 -4.36
CA ARG A 254 -23.46 -11.42 -5.32
C ARG A 254 -24.76 -10.60 -5.31
N LEU A 255 -25.26 -10.19 -4.14
CA LEU A 255 -26.48 -9.36 -4.03
C LEU A 255 -26.29 -7.97 -4.65
N MET A 256 -25.07 -7.50 -4.72
CA MET A 256 -24.67 -6.20 -5.32
C MET A 256 -24.30 -6.31 -6.79
N GLU A 257 -24.34 -7.49 -7.38
CA GLU A 257 -24.02 -7.66 -8.80
C GLU A 257 -24.91 -6.77 -9.69
N GLY A 258 -24.33 -6.06 -10.63
CA GLY A 258 -25.01 -5.12 -11.51
C GLY A 258 -25.41 -3.77 -10.86
N LYS A 259 -25.29 -3.62 -9.55
CA LYS A 259 -25.65 -2.41 -8.80
C LYS A 259 -24.42 -1.54 -8.47
N ILE A 260 -24.66 -0.29 -8.05
CA ILE A 260 -23.62 0.63 -7.56
C ILE A 260 -23.98 1.01 -6.13
N GLY A 261 -23.04 0.77 -5.21
CA GLY A 261 -23.28 1.07 -3.79
C GLY A 261 -22.41 0.23 -2.87
N SER A 262 -22.82 0.05 -1.63
CA SER A 262 -22.09 -0.74 -0.63
C SER A 262 -23.05 -1.44 0.33
N ILE A 263 -22.55 -2.54 0.92
CA ILE A 263 -23.17 -3.22 2.06
C ILE A 263 -22.11 -3.32 3.16
N VAL A 264 -22.46 -2.92 4.38
CA VAL A 264 -21.59 -3.09 5.55
C VAL A 264 -22.43 -3.76 6.64
N ALA A 265 -21.92 -4.84 7.21
CA ALA A 265 -22.52 -5.49 8.37
C ALA A 265 -21.54 -5.42 9.54
N ILE A 266 -22.01 -4.92 10.67
CA ILE A 266 -21.21 -4.72 11.88
C ILE A 266 -21.90 -5.48 13.02
N GLU A 267 -21.12 -6.18 13.83
CA GLU A 267 -21.57 -6.77 15.10
C GLU A 267 -21.67 -5.65 16.15
N PRO A 268 -22.86 -5.27 16.61
CA PRO A 268 -23.01 -4.08 17.48
C PRO A 268 -22.33 -4.22 18.84
N SER A 269 -22.18 -5.45 19.33
CA SER A 269 -21.61 -5.73 20.66
C SER A 269 -20.09 -5.60 20.70
N THR A 270 -19.42 -5.85 19.57
CA THR A 270 -17.95 -5.87 19.48
C THR A 270 -17.37 -4.77 18.58
N GLY A 271 -18.20 -4.24 17.65
CA GLY A 271 -17.76 -3.33 16.59
C GLY A 271 -17.08 -4.05 15.42
N GLU A 272 -17.03 -5.38 15.42
CA GLU A 272 -16.44 -6.17 14.34
C GLU A 272 -17.17 -5.98 13.02
N VAL A 273 -16.44 -5.71 11.96
CA VAL A 273 -16.98 -5.62 10.60
C VAL A 273 -17.02 -7.03 10.00
N LEU A 274 -18.23 -7.58 9.90
CA LEU A 274 -18.47 -8.95 9.41
C LEU A 274 -18.41 -9.05 7.88
N CYS A 275 -18.88 -8.02 7.19
CA CYS A 275 -18.67 -7.86 5.75
C CYS A 275 -18.59 -6.38 5.36
N MET A 276 -17.84 -6.10 4.29
CA MET A 276 -17.69 -4.77 3.72
C MET A 276 -17.63 -4.89 2.21
N VAL A 277 -18.79 -4.70 1.58
CA VAL A 277 -18.96 -4.82 0.13
C VAL A 277 -18.98 -3.45 -0.52
N SER A 278 -18.19 -3.29 -1.57
CA SER A 278 -18.23 -2.14 -2.47
C SER A 278 -18.49 -2.62 -3.88
N SER A 279 -19.52 -2.09 -4.54
CA SER A 279 -19.89 -2.47 -5.90
C SER A 279 -19.91 -1.24 -6.84
N PRO A 280 -19.43 -1.38 -8.09
CA PRO A 280 -18.82 -2.57 -8.66
C PRO A 280 -17.48 -2.93 -7.97
N THR A 281 -17.22 -4.22 -7.91
CA THR A 281 -15.97 -4.80 -7.37
C THR A 281 -15.13 -5.41 -8.49
N TYR A 282 -14.03 -6.03 -8.13
CA TYR A 282 -13.17 -6.80 -9.02
C TYR A 282 -12.66 -8.05 -8.29
N ASP A 283 -12.22 -9.04 -9.05
CA ASP A 283 -11.58 -10.22 -8.49
C ASP A 283 -10.15 -9.87 -8.01
N PRO A 284 -9.79 -10.03 -6.73
CA PRO A 284 -8.46 -9.71 -6.24
C PRO A 284 -7.34 -10.52 -6.92
N ARG A 285 -7.66 -11.70 -7.46
CA ARG A 285 -6.70 -12.56 -8.16
C ARG A 285 -6.16 -11.93 -9.45
N VAL A 286 -6.86 -10.98 -10.06
CA VAL A 286 -6.35 -10.26 -11.24
C VAL A 286 -5.28 -9.21 -10.86
N MET A 287 -5.18 -8.88 -9.58
CA MET A 287 -4.19 -7.92 -9.05
C MET A 287 -2.91 -8.62 -8.56
N VAL A 288 -2.62 -9.80 -9.08
CA VAL A 288 -1.44 -10.61 -8.75
C VAL A 288 -0.57 -10.79 -9.98
N GLY A 289 0.73 -10.92 -9.76
CA GLY A 289 1.66 -11.33 -10.78
C GLY A 289 1.97 -10.25 -11.82
N ARG A 290 2.56 -10.67 -12.93
CA ARG A 290 3.07 -9.80 -14.02
C ARG A 290 1.98 -8.97 -14.69
N GLN A 291 0.73 -9.45 -14.69
CA GLN A 291 -0.41 -8.77 -15.32
C GLN A 291 -1.03 -7.69 -14.44
N ARG A 292 -0.63 -7.60 -13.16
CA ARG A 292 -1.20 -6.64 -12.20
C ARG A 292 -1.22 -5.20 -12.74
N GLY A 293 -0.11 -4.71 -13.27
CA GLY A 293 -0.02 -3.33 -13.77
C GLY A 293 -1.01 -3.04 -14.90
N LYS A 294 -1.12 -3.97 -15.87
CA LYS A 294 -2.08 -3.88 -16.97
C LYS A 294 -3.52 -3.92 -16.47
N ASN A 295 -3.81 -4.85 -15.56
CA ASN A 295 -5.15 -5.01 -14.99
C ASN A 295 -5.55 -3.79 -14.14
N HIS A 296 -4.63 -3.27 -13.32
CA HIS A 296 -4.84 -2.03 -12.57
C HIS A 296 -5.18 -0.85 -13.49
N LEU A 297 -4.43 -0.67 -14.58
CA LEU A 297 -4.69 0.38 -15.56
C LEU A 297 -6.07 0.23 -16.21
N THR A 298 -6.47 -1.00 -16.55
CA THR A 298 -7.80 -1.29 -17.10
C THR A 298 -8.91 -0.95 -16.10
N LEU A 299 -8.75 -1.37 -14.84
CA LEU A 299 -9.72 -1.09 -13.77
C LEU A 299 -9.79 0.41 -13.43
N SER A 300 -8.67 1.12 -13.45
CA SER A 300 -8.61 2.56 -13.15
C SER A 300 -9.32 3.42 -14.21
N ARG A 301 -9.27 2.98 -15.48
CA ARG A 301 -9.94 3.65 -16.60
C ARG A 301 -11.43 3.34 -16.71
N ASN A 302 -11.92 2.37 -15.93
CA ASN A 302 -13.33 1.99 -15.97
C ASN A 302 -14.20 3.10 -15.36
N ILE A 303 -15.18 3.59 -16.15
CA ILE A 303 -16.09 4.68 -15.74
C ILE A 303 -16.89 4.34 -14.48
N ARG A 304 -17.17 3.06 -14.23
CA ARG A 304 -17.88 2.60 -13.02
C ARG A 304 -17.00 2.61 -11.76
N LYS A 305 -15.69 2.91 -11.88
CA LYS A 305 -14.71 3.03 -10.79
C LYS A 305 -14.69 1.81 -9.84
N PRO A 306 -14.36 0.61 -10.33
CA PRO A 306 -14.35 -0.61 -9.50
C PRO A 306 -13.26 -0.59 -8.40
N LEU A 307 -12.21 0.22 -8.53
CA LEU A 307 -11.18 0.36 -7.50
C LEU A 307 -11.61 1.22 -6.30
N LEU A 308 -12.73 1.96 -6.41
CA LEU A 308 -13.21 2.82 -5.34
C LEU A 308 -13.90 2.00 -4.25
N ASN A 309 -13.36 2.02 -3.02
CA ASN A 309 -14.04 1.44 -1.86
C ASN A 309 -15.17 2.36 -1.39
N ARG A 310 -16.38 2.14 -1.91
CA ARG A 310 -17.56 2.96 -1.60
C ARG A 310 -18.02 2.86 -0.16
N SER A 311 -17.66 1.78 0.54
CA SER A 311 -18.07 1.56 1.93
C SER A 311 -17.46 2.60 2.88
N ILE A 312 -16.24 3.07 2.61
CA ILE A 312 -15.50 4.01 3.46
C ILE A 312 -15.17 5.35 2.76
N MET A 313 -15.26 5.39 1.43
CA MET A 313 -14.95 6.59 0.65
C MET A 313 -16.19 7.26 0.04
N GLY A 314 -17.34 6.55 0.00
CA GLY A 314 -18.59 7.06 -0.55
C GLY A 314 -19.20 8.11 0.36
N GLN A 315 -19.60 9.25 -0.22
CA GLN A 315 -20.31 10.31 0.48
C GLN A 315 -21.68 10.48 -0.20
N TYR A 316 -22.70 9.88 0.40
CA TYR A 316 -24.06 9.86 -0.14
C TYR A 316 -25.02 10.57 0.80
N PRO A 317 -26.04 11.28 0.28
CA PRO A 317 -27.15 11.75 1.11
C PRO A 317 -27.83 10.57 1.81
N PRO A 318 -27.98 10.60 3.14
CA PRO A 318 -28.51 9.46 3.88
C PRO A 318 -30.00 9.22 3.64
N GLY A 319 -30.72 10.20 3.13
CA GLY A 319 -32.15 10.14 2.88
C GLY A 319 -32.95 9.92 4.17
N SER A 320 -34.13 9.17 4.06
CA SER A 320 -35.05 8.97 5.19
C SER A 320 -34.47 8.13 6.33
N THR A 321 -33.37 7.42 6.13
CA THR A 321 -32.68 6.71 7.22
C THR A 321 -32.15 7.66 8.30
N PHE A 322 -31.85 8.89 7.91
CA PHE A 322 -31.42 9.96 8.83
C PHE A 322 -32.53 10.45 9.79
N LYS A 323 -33.79 10.19 9.50
CA LYS A 323 -34.91 10.59 10.34
C LYS A 323 -34.87 9.99 11.73
N THR A 324 -34.35 8.79 11.90
CA THR A 324 -34.17 8.16 13.21
C THR A 324 -33.21 8.94 14.10
N SER A 325 -32.05 9.38 13.57
CA SER A 325 -31.10 10.24 14.28
C SER A 325 -31.71 11.60 14.62
N GLN A 326 -32.51 12.17 13.72
CA GLN A 326 -33.27 13.41 13.96
C GLN A 326 -34.28 13.22 15.12
N GLY A 327 -35.07 12.15 15.09
CA GLY A 327 -36.05 11.83 16.13
C GLY A 327 -35.41 11.69 17.52
N LEU A 328 -34.28 10.96 17.60
CA LEU A 328 -33.51 10.83 18.83
C LEU A 328 -33.03 12.19 19.35
N THR A 329 -32.46 13.02 18.47
CA THR A 329 -32.00 14.37 18.82
C THR A 329 -33.14 15.24 19.38
N TYR A 330 -34.29 15.25 18.69
CA TYR A 330 -35.42 16.06 19.12
C TYR A 330 -36.03 15.57 20.45
N MET A 331 -36.05 14.25 20.69
CA MET A 331 -36.50 13.69 22.00
C MET A 331 -35.51 14.03 23.11
N SER A 332 -34.20 13.84 22.87
CA SER A 332 -33.15 14.14 23.84
C SER A 332 -33.17 15.61 24.25
N GLU A 333 -33.46 16.50 23.29
CA GLU A 333 -33.59 17.93 23.53
C GLU A 333 -35.01 18.33 24.08
N GLY A 334 -35.90 17.38 24.31
CA GLY A 334 -37.24 17.68 24.80
C GLY A 334 -38.09 18.53 23.86
N ILE A 335 -37.75 18.55 22.58
CA ILE A 335 -38.55 19.26 21.54
C ILE A 335 -39.82 18.47 21.22
N ILE A 336 -39.68 17.14 21.19
CA ILE A 336 -40.81 16.23 20.95
C ILE A 336 -40.80 15.12 22.01
N THR A 337 -41.95 14.46 22.16
CA THR A 337 -42.11 13.15 22.78
C THR A 337 -42.60 12.17 21.73
N PRO A 338 -42.65 10.86 22.00
CA PRO A 338 -43.24 9.89 21.05
C PRO A 338 -44.69 10.19 20.68
N TYR A 339 -45.41 10.93 21.53
CA TYR A 339 -46.82 11.28 21.36
C TYR A 339 -47.03 12.66 20.75
N THR A 340 -46.00 13.45 20.54
CA THR A 340 -46.10 14.77 19.93
C THR A 340 -46.66 14.68 18.51
N MET A 341 -47.75 15.39 18.22
CA MET A 341 -48.43 15.35 16.96
C MET A 341 -48.08 16.57 16.11
N PHE A 342 -47.68 16.36 14.85
CA PHE A 342 -47.50 17.46 13.86
C PHE A 342 -48.39 17.25 12.66
N PRO A 343 -48.91 18.36 12.07
CA PRO A 343 -49.71 18.30 10.86
C PRO A 343 -48.83 18.05 9.61
N CYS A 344 -49.40 17.31 8.65
CA CYS A 344 -48.81 17.11 7.35
C CYS A 344 -49.89 17.33 6.26
N HIS A 345 -49.81 18.40 5.53
CA HIS A 345 -50.68 18.71 4.39
C HIS A 345 -49.95 18.39 3.06
N ARG A 346 -49.60 17.08 2.89
CA ARG A 346 -48.74 16.57 1.79
C ARG A 346 -47.37 17.25 1.72
N GLY A 347 -46.88 17.82 2.84
CA GLY A 347 -45.60 18.50 2.92
C GLY A 347 -45.49 19.46 4.09
N PHE A 348 -44.31 20.03 4.23
CA PHE A 348 -44.00 21.13 5.13
C PHE A 348 -43.95 22.41 4.33
N PHE A 349 -44.65 23.45 4.80
CA PHE A 349 -44.73 24.77 4.18
C PHE A 349 -44.32 25.81 5.22
N TYR A 350 -43.30 26.60 4.91
CA TYR A 350 -42.88 27.67 5.80
C TYR A 350 -42.15 28.77 4.99
N ARG A 351 -42.69 30.00 4.98
CA ARG A 351 -42.08 31.20 4.35
C ARG A 351 -41.53 30.94 2.93
N GLY A 352 -42.33 30.30 2.08
CA GLY A 352 -41.91 29.97 0.70
C GLY A 352 -41.11 28.69 0.53
N LEU A 353 -40.64 28.08 1.61
CA LEU A 353 -40.02 26.74 1.57
C LEU A 353 -41.11 25.67 1.52
N HIS A 354 -41.02 24.76 0.57
CA HIS A 354 -41.88 23.61 0.46
C HIS A 354 -41.05 22.32 0.43
N VAL A 355 -41.30 21.39 1.36
CA VAL A 355 -40.76 20.06 1.35
C VAL A 355 -41.90 19.07 1.21
N GLY A 356 -42.02 18.45 0.04
CA GLY A 356 -43.10 17.51 -0.29
C GLY A 356 -43.12 16.26 0.57
N CYS A 357 -44.29 15.66 0.75
CA CYS A 357 -44.46 14.42 1.51
C CYS A 357 -45.46 13.48 0.81
N HIS A 358 -45.41 12.20 1.17
CA HIS A 358 -46.37 11.21 0.69
C HIS A 358 -47.78 11.42 1.34
N GLY A 359 -48.79 10.83 0.74
CA GLY A 359 -50.15 10.81 1.31
C GLY A 359 -50.21 9.84 2.51
N HIS A 360 -50.61 10.34 3.67
CA HIS A 360 -50.86 9.59 4.90
C HIS A 360 -51.81 10.35 5.83
N ALA A 361 -52.24 9.76 6.92
CA ALA A 361 -53.08 10.41 7.94
C ALA A 361 -52.35 11.64 8.52
N SER A 362 -53.15 12.65 8.97
CA SER A 362 -52.63 13.87 9.59
C SER A 362 -53.63 14.40 10.60
N PRO A 363 -53.17 14.88 11.78
CA PRO A 363 -51.78 14.89 12.27
C PRO A 363 -51.25 13.54 12.63
N ILE A 364 -49.94 13.36 12.75
CA ILE A 364 -49.26 12.10 13.10
C ILE A 364 -48.23 12.29 14.20
N ASN A 365 -47.97 11.20 14.96
CA ASN A 365 -46.97 11.12 16.00
C ASN A 365 -45.60 10.63 15.45
N LEU A 366 -44.58 10.51 16.31
CA LEU A 366 -43.25 10.12 15.90
C LEU A 366 -43.18 8.72 15.27
N VAL A 367 -43.88 7.73 15.87
CA VAL A 367 -43.87 6.35 15.38
C VAL A 367 -44.49 6.27 13.97
N GLU A 368 -45.64 6.91 13.80
CA GLU A 368 -46.32 7.00 12.52
C GLU A 368 -45.48 7.80 11.50
N ALA A 369 -44.79 8.85 11.93
CA ALA A 369 -43.93 9.64 11.07
C ALA A 369 -42.71 8.86 10.55
N ILE A 370 -42.17 7.94 11.37
CA ILE A 370 -41.07 7.03 10.94
C ILE A 370 -41.65 5.99 9.98
N SER A 371 -42.76 5.33 10.34
CA SER A 371 -43.32 4.25 9.52
C SER A 371 -43.82 4.72 8.15
N THR A 372 -44.40 5.92 8.06
CA THR A 372 -44.84 6.54 6.80
C THR A 372 -43.77 7.41 6.15
N SER A 373 -42.62 7.52 6.78
CA SER A 373 -41.50 8.37 6.28
C SER A 373 -41.91 9.82 6.05
N CYS A 374 -42.67 10.42 6.96
CA CYS A 374 -43.21 11.79 6.83
C CYS A 374 -42.06 12.83 6.86
N ASN A 375 -41.90 13.60 5.78
CA ASN A 375 -40.92 14.69 5.73
C ASN A 375 -41.35 15.87 6.59
N ALA A 376 -42.64 16.21 6.56
CA ALA A 376 -43.18 17.35 7.29
C ALA A 376 -42.94 17.25 8.80
N TYR A 377 -43.13 16.07 9.37
CA TYR A 377 -42.89 15.84 10.83
C TYR A 377 -41.49 16.24 11.26
N PHE A 378 -40.48 15.78 10.54
CA PHE A 378 -39.07 16.05 10.87
C PHE A 378 -38.68 17.52 10.54
N CYS A 379 -39.30 18.11 9.56
CA CYS A 379 -39.16 19.56 9.30
C CYS A 379 -39.76 20.40 10.44
N TRP A 380 -40.90 20.02 10.98
CA TRP A 380 -41.48 20.69 12.15
C TRP A 380 -40.59 20.53 13.40
N GLY A 381 -40.09 19.33 13.66
CA GLY A 381 -39.13 19.07 14.77
C GLY A 381 -37.92 19.99 14.68
N LEU A 382 -37.29 20.07 13.50
CA LEU A 382 -36.16 20.97 13.24
C LEU A 382 -36.56 22.44 13.45
N TYR A 383 -37.69 22.86 12.87
CA TYR A 383 -38.20 24.23 13.02
C TYR A 383 -38.40 24.61 14.49
N TYR A 384 -39.05 23.77 15.28
CA TYR A 384 -39.25 24.03 16.71
C TYR A 384 -37.94 24.04 17.49
N MET A 385 -36.98 23.19 17.17
CA MET A 385 -35.64 23.24 17.75
C MET A 385 -34.94 24.57 17.45
N MET A 386 -34.87 24.95 16.16
CA MET A 386 -34.17 26.17 15.72
C MET A 386 -34.86 27.45 16.19
N SER A 387 -36.20 27.42 16.41
CA SER A 387 -36.99 28.56 16.87
C SER A 387 -37.08 28.72 18.38
N ASN A 388 -36.59 27.75 19.16
CA ASN A 388 -36.71 27.76 20.63
C ASN A 388 -35.72 28.75 21.28
N ARG A 389 -36.07 30.03 21.27
CA ARG A 389 -35.26 31.11 21.84
C ARG A 389 -35.08 31.01 23.36
N ARG A 390 -36.04 30.40 24.05
CA ARG A 390 -35.97 30.24 25.51
C ARG A 390 -34.84 29.24 25.87
N LYS A 391 -34.66 28.18 25.10
CA LYS A 391 -33.65 27.14 25.34
C LYS A 391 -32.28 27.52 24.76
N TYR A 392 -32.22 27.97 23.51
CA TYR A 392 -30.95 28.13 22.79
C TYR A 392 -30.47 29.58 22.60
N ARG A 393 -31.29 30.59 22.98
CA ARG A 393 -31.02 32.03 22.80
C ARG A 393 -31.00 32.48 21.33
N ASN A 394 -30.32 31.77 20.45
CA ASN A 394 -30.21 32.04 19.03
C ASN A 394 -30.19 30.77 18.17
N VAL A 395 -30.34 30.92 16.83
CA VAL A 395 -30.33 29.79 15.89
C VAL A 395 -28.97 29.09 15.83
N GLU A 396 -27.90 29.86 15.94
CA GLU A 396 -26.54 29.34 15.91
C GLU A 396 -26.28 28.32 17.03
N ARG A 397 -26.70 28.65 18.25
CA ARG A 397 -26.61 27.71 19.37
C ARG A 397 -27.47 26.47 19.18
N ALA A 398 -28.69 26.62 18.68
CA ALA A 398 -29.54 25.48 18.34
C ALA A 398 -28.89 24.57 17.31
N MET A 399 -28.28 25.17 16.27
CA MET A 399 -27.57 24.44 15.21
C MET A 399 -26.32 23.74 15.75
N ASN A 400 -25.54 24.39 16.59
CA ASN A 400 -24.35 23.77 17.23
C ASN A 400 -24.78 22.60 18.11
N THR A 401 -25.84 22.74 18.92
CA THR A 401 -26.39 21.63 19.74
C THR A 401 -26.81 20.45 18.82
N TRP A 402 -27.53 20.74 17.74
CA TRP A 402 -27.89 19.70 16.77
C TRP A 402 -26.64 19.03 16.17
N ARG A 403 -25.61 19.81 15.79
CA ARG A 403 -24.35 19.29 15.27
C ARG A 403 -23.64 18.40 16.30
N ASP A 404 -23.62 18.79 17.58
CA ASP A 404 -22.98 18.01 18.65
C ASP A 404 -23.63 16.62 18.78
N TYR A 405 -24.97 16.52 18.65
CA TYR A 405 -25.65 15.23 18.58
C TYR A 405 -25.23 14.42 17.35
N MET A 406 -25.14 15.04 16.18
CA MET A 406 -24.70 14.34 14.96
C MET A 406 -23.27 13.82 15.12
N VAL A 407 -22.38 14.65 15.66
CA VAL A 407 -21.00 14.26 15.94
C VAL A 407 -20.94 13.11 16.96
N SER A 408 -21.73 13.18 18.04
CA SER A 408 -21.78 12.11 19.07
C SER A 408 -22.29 10.77 18.51
N MET A 409 -23.09 10.79 17.45
CA MET A 409 -23.55 9.60 16.72
C MET A 409 -22.57 9.12 15.65
N GLY A 410 -21.40 9.74 15.49
CA GLY A 410 -20.36 9.34 14.54
C GLY A 410 -20.44 10.03 13.18
N PHE A 411 -21.31 11.02 12.97
CA PHE A 411 -21.37 11.74 11.69
C PHE A 411 -20.34 12.86 11.62
N GLY A 412 -19.80 13.12 10.44
CA GLY A 412 -19.01 14.30 10.14
C GLY A 412 -17.52 14.23 10.41
N TYR A 413 -16.98 13.13 10.96
CA TYR A 413 -15.55 12.92 11.17
C TYR A 413 -15.13 11.50 10.77
N LYS A 414 -13.82 11.24 10.77
CA LYS A 414 -13.30 9.88 10.52
C LYS A 414 -13.44 9.04 11.79
N LEU A 415 -13.99 7.86 11.67
CA LEU A 415 -14.19 6.92 12.78
C LEU A 415 -12.91 6.17 13.15
N GLY A 416 -11.89 6.19 12.29
CA GLY A 416 -10.61 5.53 12.52
C GLY A 416 -10.66 4.04 12.17
N ILE A 417 -11.39 3.68 11.13
CA ILE A 417 -11.34 2.30 10.62
C ILE A 417 -9.91 1.95 10.19
N ASP A 418 -9.51 0.74 10.43
CA ASP A 418 -8.19 0.20 10.11
C ASP A 418 -7.96 -0.09 8.61
N LEU A 419 -8.66 0.63 7.74
CA LEU A 419 -8.47 0.62 6.30
C LEU A 419 -8.10 2.00 5.77
N PRO A 420 -7.22 2.11 4.76
CA PRO A 420 -6.78 3.38 4.24
C PRO A 420 -7.87 4.05 3.40
N GLY A 421 -7.90 5.39 3.43
CA GLY A 421 -8.75 6.18 2.54
C GLY A 421 -10.13 6.53 3.08
N GLU A 422 -10.41 6.28 4.37
CA GLU A 422 -11.66 6.71 5.01
C GLU A 422 -11.94 8.19 4.77
N LYS A 423 -13.16 8.52 4.33
CA LYS A 423 -13.66 9.88 4.15
C LYS A 423 -14.60 10.24 5.30
N ARG A 424 -14.41 11.45 5.86
CA ARG A 424 -15.39 12.00 6.81
C ARG A 424 -16.69 12.32 6.09
N GLY A 425 -17.82 12.20 6.79
CA GLY A 425 -19.11 12.76 6.31
C GLY A 425 -19.09 14.28 6.30
N LEU A 426 -20.06 14.88 5.60
CA LEU A 426 -20.30 16.32 5.60
C LEU A 426 -21.60 16.58 6.37
N ILE A 427 -21.52 17.32 7.45
CA ILE A 427 -22.66 17.87 8.20
C ILE A 427 -22.56 19.38 8.20
N PRO A 428 -23.72 20.09 8.11
CA PRO A 428 -23.76 21.56 8.09
C PRO A 428 -23.09 22.21 9.31
#